data_25e5b4059858e1f33795936249507ec2
#
_entry.id   25e5b4059858e1f33795936249507ec2
#
_cell.length_a   1.000
_cell.length_b   1.000
_cell.length_c   1.000
_cell.angle_alpha   90.00
_cell.angle_beta   90.00
_cell.angle_gamma   90.00
#
_symmetry.space_group_name_H-M   'P 1'
#
loop_
_entity.id
_entity.type
_entity.pdbx_description
1 polymer ?
#
loop_
_entity_poly.entity_id
_entity_poly.type
_entity_poly.pdbx_seq_one_letter_code
_entity_poly.pdbx_strand_id
1 'polypeptide(L)'
;LLDIGCGWGFLLIEAARKYGVKGYGCTLSEEQWKKGQERIKEYGLEGQVEIELIDYRDVAASGRTFDRIVSIGMLEHVGRPNFPLYMEDASDMLKDGGLFLLHYISDPSEKETSAWIRKYIFPGGCLPSLREMVSLAYDYDMNVIDVESLRYHYYKTLMHWYNNFQGVREQVEAKRGSEFVRMWDLYLCGCAAGFYIGNMDLHQILMTKGVTNELPLTRWY
;
A
#
# COMPACT_ATOMS: atom_id res chain seq x y z
N LEU A 1 2.11 4.32 15.34
CA LEU A 1 1.79 4.16 13.91
C LEU A 1 1.85 2.69 13.54
N LEU A 2 0.79 2.14 12.95
CA LEU A 2 0.78 0.82 12.31
C LEU A 2 0.97 1.00 10.80
N ASP A 3 1.80 0.14 10.18
CA ASP A 3 1.92 -0.01 8.73
C ASP A 3 1.49 -1.43 8.32
N ILE A 4 0.29 -1.56 7.72
CA ILE A 4 -0.26 -2.84 7.27
C ILE A 4 0.38 -3.21 5.93
N GLY A 5 1.23 -4.25 5.94
CA GLY A 5 2.04 -4.61 4.78
C GLY A 5 3.25 -3.69 4.62
N CYS A 6 4.03 -3.52 5.69
CA CYS A 6 5.12 -2.54 5.81
C CYS A 6 6.29 -2.73 4.84
N GLY A 7 6.29 -3.79 4.05
CA GLY A 7 7.35 -4.08 3.10
C GLY A 7 8.73 -4.13 3.76
N TRP A 8 9.66 -3.34 3.25
CA TRP A 8 11.04 -3.25 3.74
C TRP A 8 11.22 -2.33 4.97
N GLY A 9 10.12 -1.85 5.58
CA GLY A 9 10.11 -1.01 6.78
C GLY A 9 10.49 0.47 6.57
N PHE A 10 10.66 0.92 5.33
CA PHE A 10 11.18 2.26 5.05
C PHE A 10 10.29 3.38 5.61
N LEU A 11 8.98 3.27 5.44
CA LEU A 11 8.03 4.28 5.92
C LEU A 11 8.11 4.43 7.44
N LEU A 12 8.10 3.32 8.16
CA LEU A 12 8.18 3.33 9.63
C LEU A 12 9.49 3.92 10.14
N ILE A 13 10.61 3.56 9.50
CA ILE A 13 11.93 4.09 9.84
C ILE A 13 11.99 5.60 9.61
N GLU A 14 11.53 6.08 8.46
CA GLU A 14 11.51 7.53 8.18
C GLU A 14 10.54 8.28 9.09
N ALA A 15 9.37 7.72 9.39
CA ALA A 15 8.43 8.30 10.33
C ALA A 15 9.01 8.40 11.74
N ALA A 16 9.68 7.35 12.21
CA ALA A 16 10.35 7.36 13.51
C ALA A 16 11.48 8.39 13.58
N ARG A 17 12.32 8.45 12.55
CA ARG A 17 13.45 9.39 12.46
C ARG A 17 13.00 10.84 12.40
N LYS A 18 11.98 11.16 11.60
CA LYS A 18 11.55 12.54 11.33
C LYS A 18 10.59 13.08 12.38
N TYR A 19 9.74 12.21 12.90
CA TYR A 19 8.62 12.63 13.77
C TYR A 19 8.62 11.97 15.15
N GLY A 20 9.61 11.12 15.46
CA GLY A 20 9.73 10.49 16.77
C GLY A 20 8.61 9.49 17.10
N VAL A 21 7.85 9.03 16.10
CA VAL A 21 6.75 8.09 16.33
C VAL A 21 7.26 6.71 16.71
N LYS A 22 6.48 5.98 17.50
CA LYS A 22 6.65 4.54 17.68
C LYS A 22 5.98 3.84 16.49
N GLY A 23 6.74 3.02 15.77
CA GLY A 23 6.27 2.30 14.58
C GLY A 23 6.10 0.82 14.83
N TYR A 24 5.01 0.24 14.35
CA TYR A 24 4.78 -1.19 14.28
C TYR A 24 4.39 -1.57 12.85
N GLY A 25 5.01 -2.59 12.29
CA GLY A 25 4.72 -3.08 10.95
C GLY A 25 4.52 -4.58 10.90
N CYS A 26 3.63 -5.03 10.03
CA CYS A 26 3.44 -6.45 9.72
C CYS A 26 3.74 -6.75 8.26
N THR A 27 4.35 -7.90 8.00
CA THR A 27 4.63 -8.42 6.65
C THR A 27 4.59 -9.94 6.65
N LEU A 28 4.20 -10.54 5.51
CA LEU A 28 4.28 -11.99 5.30
C LEU A 28 5.56 -12.42 4.58
N SER A 29 6.40 -11.47 4.16
CA SER A 29 7.65 -11.78 3.46
C SER A 29 8.81 -11.89 4.44
N GLU A 30 9.37 -13.09 4.55
CA GLU A 30 10.55 -13.36 5.38
C GLU A 30 11.76 -12.49 4.99
N GLU A 31 11.96 -12.27 3.68
CA GLU A 31 13.04 -11.44 3.16
C GLU A 31 12.86 -9.95 3.54
N GLN A 32 11.61 -9.45 3.46
CA GLN A 32 11.29 -8.09 3.88
C GLN A 32 11.49 -7.92 5.37
N TRP A 33 11.02 -8.88 6.16
CA TRP A 33 11.19 -8.88 7.61
C TRP A 33 12.68 -8.86 8.00
N LYS A 34 13.48 -9.78 7.47
CA LYS A 34 14.94 -9.85 7.74
C LYS A 34 15.62 -8.50 7.44
N LYS A 35 15.33 -7.95 6.26
CA LYS A 35 15.93 -6.67 5.85
C LYS A 35 15.41 -5.50 6.67
N GLY A 36 14.15 -5.54 7.09
CA GLY A 36 13.56 -4.57 8.02
C GLY A 36 14.30 -4.56 9.36
N GLN A 37 14.56 -5.73 9.94
CA GLN A 37 15.33 -5.86 11.20
C GLN A 37 16.76 -5.30 11.06
N GLU A 38 17.46 -5.61 9.96
CA GLU A 38 18.78 -5.04 9.70
C GLU A 38 18.77 -3.51 9.68
N ARG A 39 17.78 -2.93 8.99
CA ARG A 39 17.63 -1.46 8.88
C ARG A 39 17.28 -0.80 10.20
N ILE A 40 16.37 -1.39 10.98
CA ILE A 40 16.05 -0.87 12.32
C ILE A 40 17.32 -0.75 13.15
N LYS A 41 18.17 -1.79 13.14
CA LYS A 41 19.45 -1.78 13.83
C LYS A 41 20.45 -0.79 13.23
N GLU A 42 20.55 -0.71 11.91
CA GLU A 42 21.42 0.25 11.21
C GLU A 42 21.13 1.71 11.56
N TYR A 43 19.83 2.03 11.73
CA TYR A 43 19.38 3.37 12.12
C TYR A 43 19.27 3.59 13.64
N GLY A 44 19.59 2.59 14.47
CA GLY A 44 19.53 2.70 15.94
C GLY A 44 18.10 2.90 16.47
N LEU A 45 17.11 2.27 15.83
CA LEU A 45 15.69 2.44 16.15
C LEU A 45 15.10 1.23 16.89
N GLU A 46 15.96 0.37 17.47
CA GLU A 46 15.54 -0.73 18.31
C GLU A 46 14.71 -0.23 19.49
N GLY A 47 13.56 -0.83 19.73
CA GLY A 47 12.61 -0.38 20.78
C GLY A 47 11.71 0.80 20.38
N GLN A 48 11.97 1.45 19.22
CA GLN A 48 11.08 2.49 18.67
C GLN A 48 10.31 2.00 17.45
N VAL A 49 10.93 1.18 16.60
CA VAL A 49 10.31 0.53 15.45
C VAL A 49 10.37 -0.97 15.61
N GLU A 50 9.24 -1.62 15.44
CA GLU A 50 9.08 -3.07 15.47
C GLU A 50 8.48 -3.54 14.12
N ILE A 51 9.03 -4.59 13.52
CA ILE A 51 8.45 -5.25 12.34
C ILE A 51 8.31 -6.74 12.68
N GLU A 52 7.11 -7.27 12.57
CA GLU A 52 6.81 -8.68 12.79
C GLU A 52 6.52 -9.41 11.47
N LEU A 53 6.93 -10.67 11.42
CA LEU A 53 6.55 -11.61 10.36
C LEU A 53 5.22 -12.23 10.75
N ILE A 54 4.13 -11.52 10.48
CA ILE A 54 2.78 -11.86 10.95
C ILE A 54 1.73 -11.38 9.96
N ASP A 55 0.59 -12.07 9.90
CA ASP A 55 -0.58 -11.61 9.16
C ASP A 55 -1.27 -10.46 9.90
N TYR A 56 -1.76 -9.44 9.17
CA TYR A 56 -2.47 -8.31 9.78
C TYR A 56 -3.73 -8.74 10.53
N ARG A 57 -4.38 -9.85 10.13
CA ARG A 57 -5.54 -10.44 10.79
C ARG A 57 -5.21 -10.96 12.19
N ASP A 58 -4.01 -11.52 12.36
CA ASP A 58 -3.52 -11.96 13.66
C ASP A 58 -3.15 -10.75 14.55
N VAL A 59 -2.67 -9.65 13.93
CA VAL A 59 -2.47 -8.39 14.67
C VAL A 59 -3.81 -7.85 15.16
N ALA A 60 -4.86 -7.84 14.34
CA ALA A 60 -6.20 -7.44 14.75
C ALA A 60 -6.75 -8.35 15.86
N ALA A 61 -6.64 -9.68 15.70
CA ALA A 61 -7.06 -10.66 16.71
C ALA A 61 -6.32 -10.52 18.06
N SER A 62 -5.14 -9.91 18.07
CA SER A 62 -4.38 -9.65 19.32
C SER A 62 -4.98 -8.54 20.19
N GLY A 63 -5.93 -7.76 19.67
CA GLY A 63 -6.53 -6.61 20.35
C GLY A 63 -5.62 -5.39 20.47
N ARG A 64 -4.49 -5.35 19.77
CA ARG A 64 -3.62 -4.16 19.71
C ARG A 64 -4.33 -3.02 18.98
N THR A 65 -4.19 -1.80 19.51
CA THR A 65 -4.75 -0.59 18.89
C THR A 65 -3.69 0.48 18.66
N PHE A 66 -3.92 1.30 17.64
CA PHE A 66 -2.97 2.29 17.16
C PHE A 66 -3.64 3.66 16.96
N ASP A 67 -2.89 4.74 17.18
CA ASP A 67 -3.37 6.11 16.98
C ASP A 67 -3.48 6.45 15.47
N ARG A 68 -2.63 5.83 14.66
CA ARG A 68 -2.54 6.06 13.21
C ARG A 68 -2.26 4.74 12.51
N ILE A 69 -2.93 4.52 11.39
CA ILE A 69 -2.70 3.37 10.51
C ILE A 69 -2.36 3.88 9.12
N VAL A 70 -1.46 3.19 8.44
CA VAL A 70 -1.18 3.35 7.02
C VAL A 70 -1.15 1.98 6.36
N SER A 71 -1.57 1.91 5.10
CA SER A 71 -1.42 0.73 4.25
C SER A 71 -1.18 1.17 2.81
N ILE A 72 -0.08 0.74 2.22
CA ILE A 72 0.39 1.21 0.92
C ILE A 72 0.66 0.02 -0.02
N GLY A 73 -0.17 -0.12 -1.08
CA GLY A 73 0.00 -1.16 -2.10
C GLY A 73 -0.18 -2.58 -1.57
N MET A 74 -0.93 -2.74 -0.48
CA MET A 74 -1.21 -4.04 0.14
C MET A 74 -2.62 -4.54 -0.19
N LEU A 75 -3.59 -3.63 -0.29
CA LEU A 75 -5.00 -3.95 -0.52
C LEU A 75 -5.20 -4.77 -1.82
N GLU A 76 -4.39 -4.53 -2.83
CA GLU A 76 -4.39 -5.24 -4.10
C GLU A 76 -4.12 -6.74 -3.97
N HIS A 77 -3.55 -7.17 -2.84
CA HIS A 77 -3.22 -8.57 -2.54
C HIS A 77 -4.24 -9.25 -1.62
N VAL A 78 -5.20 -8.49 -1.05
CA VAL A 78 -6.22 -9.01 -0.12
C VAL A 78 -7.26 -9.86 -0.83
N GLY A 79 -7.65 -9.47 -2.05
CA GLY A 79 -8.71 -10.09 -2.83
C GLY A 79 -10.11 -9.63 -2.41
N ARG A 80 -10.97 -9.36 -3.41
CA ARG A 80 -12.29 -8.71 -3.24
C ARG A 80 -13.18 -9.34 -2.15
N PRO A 81 -13.30 -10.66 -2.02
CA PRO A 81 -14.13 -11.26 -0.96
C PRO A 81 -13.68 -10.91 0.47
N ASN A 82 -12.42 -10.50 0.64
CA ASN A 82 -11.85 -10.19 1.95
C ASN A 82 -11.78 -8.69 2.24
N PHE A 83 -12.19 -7.81 1.32
CA PHE A 83 -12.17 -6.35 1.57
C PHE A 83 -13.03 -5.93 2.77
N PRO A 84 -14.22 -6.53 3.02
CA PRO A 84 -14.98 -6.25 4.24
C PRO A 84 -14.19 -6.56 5.51
N LEU A 85 -13.63 -7.77 5.61
CA LEU A 85 -12.82 -8.17 6.76
C LEU A 85 -11.57 -7.28 6.93
N TYR A 86 -10.92 -6.90 5.83
CA TYR A 86 -9.78 -6.00 5.89
C TYR A 86 -10.15 -4.63 6.48
N MET A 87 -11.31 -4.08 6.11
CA MET A 87 -11.77 -2.79 6.63
C MET A 87 -12.19 -2.90 8.10
N GLU A 88 -12.86 -4.01 8.47
CA GLU A 88 -13.21 -4.35 9.85
C GLU A 88 -11.96 -4.43 10.74
N ASP A 89 -10.98 -5.25 10.35
CA ASP A 89 -9.72 -5.40 11.08
C ASP A 89 -8.98 -4.05 11.23
N ALA A 90 -8.93 -3.25 10.16
CA ALA A 90 -8.31 -1.93 10.21
C ALA A 90 -9.05 -0.97 11.15
N SER A 91 -10.39 -1.03 11.17
CA SER A 91 -11.20 -0.26 12.12
C SER A 91 -10.95 -0.72 13.56
N ASP A 92 -10.93 -2.02 13.81
CA ASP A 92 -10.72 -2.57 15.15
C ASP A 92 -9.34 -2.21 15.73
N MET A 93 -8.31 -2.20 14.86
CA MET A 93 -6.97 -1.77 15.24
C MET A 93 -6.81 -0.26 15.39
N LEU A 94 -7.74 0.56 14.90
CA LEU A 94 -7.66 2.02 14.99
C LEU A 94 -8.39 2.52 16.25
N LYS A 95 -7.73 3.36 17.03
CA LYS A 95 -8.37 4.03 18.16
C LYS A 95 -9.41 5.04 17.70
N ASP A 96 -10.42 5.30 18.51
CA ASP A 96 -11.41 6.36 18.26
C ASP A 96 -10.73 7.71 17.99
N GLY A 97 -11.15 8.42 16.95
CA GLY A 97 -10.52 9.64 16.48
C GLY A 97 -9.14 9.43 15.80
N GLY A 98 -8.70 8.19 15.67
CA GLY A 98 -7.50 7.82 14.93
C GLY A 98 -7.63 8.09 13.44
N LEU A 99 -6.49 8.13 12.73
CA LEU A 99 -6.43 8.33 11.28
C LEU A 99 -5.91 7.08 10.56
N PHE A 100 -6.58 6.71 9.49
CA PHE A 100 -6.15 5.66 8.57
C PHE A 100 -5.93 6.23 7.17
N LEU A 101 -4.71 6.11 6.65
CA LEU A 101 -4.37 6.43 5.27
C LEU A 101 -4.25 5.13 4.46
N LEU A 102 -5.16 4.95 3.53
CA LEU A 102 -5.18 3.83 2.59
C LEU A 102 -4.72 4.30 1.21
N HIS A 103 -3.59 3.75 0.73
CA HIS A 103 -3.01 4.05 -0.58
C HIS A 103 -2.99 2.79 -1.44
N TYR A 104 -3.68 2.79 -2.57
CA TYR A 104 -3.85 1.61 -3.42
C TYR A 104 -4.13 1.98 -4.87
N ILE A 105 -3.79 1.05 -5.77
CA ILE A 105 -4.17 1.14 -7.18
C ILE A 105 -5.64 0.73 -7.31
N SER A 106 -6.43 1.56 -7.98
CA SER A 106 -7.85 1.32 -8.20
C SER A 106 -8.19 1.11 -9.68
N ASP A 107 -9.27 0.36 -9.91
CA ASP A 107 -9.93 0.28 -11.22
C ASP A 107 -11.25 1.08 -11.14
N PRO A 108 -11.64 1.83 -12.18
CA PRO A 108 -12.92 2.54 -12.19
C PRO A 108 -14.15 1.61 -12.16
N SER A 109 -13.94 0.30 -12.34
CA SER A 109 -15.00 -0.73 -12.33
C SER A 109 -14.59 -1.97 -11.52
N GLU A 110 -15.60 -2.65 -10.93
CA GLU A 110 -15.39 -3.88 -10.16
C GLU A 110 -15.28 -5.11 -11.06
N LYS A 111 -14.23 -5.16 -11.86
CA LYS A 111 -13.91 -6.30 -12.73
C LYS A 111 -12.71 -7.08 -12.22
N GLU A 112 -12.50 -8.24 -12.79
CA GLU A 112 -11.28 -9.00 -12.55
C GLU A 112 -10.07 -8.33 -13.20
N THR A 113 -8.95 -8.37 -12.51
CA THR A 113 -7.66 -7.95 -13.07
C THR A 113 -7.31 -8.81 -14.29
N SER A 114 -6.67 -8.19 -15.28
CA SER A 114 -6.22 -8.85 -16.51
C SER A 114 -5.58 -10.22 -16.23
N ALA A 115 -6.00 -11.26 -16.95
CA ALA A 115 -5.44 -12.60 -16.83
C ALA A 115 -3.92 -12.63 -17.04
N TRP A 116 -3.40 -11.75 -17.91
CA TRP A 116 -1.97 -11.62 -18.14
C TRP A 116 -1.24 -11.09 -16.92
N ILE A 117 -1.75 -10.01 -16.27
CA ILE A 117 -1.18 -9.45 -15.03
C ILE A 117 -1.22 -10.50 -13.91
N ARG A 118 -2.35 -11.19 -13.74
CA ARG A 118 -2.49 -12.24 -12.72
C ARG A 118 -1.54 -13.42 -12.94
N LYS A 119 -1.23 -13.74 -14.20
CA LYS A 119 -0.34 -14.86 -14.51
C LYS A 119 1.13 -14.55 -14.34
N TYR A 120 1.58 -13.36 -14.75
CA TYR A 120 3.00 -13.07 -14.91
C TYR A 120 3.56 -12.06 -13.92
N ILE A 121 2.75 -11.19 -13.33
CA ILE A 121 3.22 -10.07 -12.49
C ILE A 121 2.71 -10.17 -11.06
N PHE A 122 1.38 -10.20 -10.87
CA PHE A 122 0.73 -10.21 -9.56
C PHE A 122 -0.29 -11.35 -9.43
N PRO A 123 0.18 -12.57 -9.12
CA PRO A 123 -0.74 -13.70 -8.88
C PRO A 123 -1.75 -13.37 -7.78
N GLY A 124 -3.04 -13.57 -8.07
CA GLY A 124 -4.12 -13.26 -7.13
C GLY A 124 -4.47 -11.78 -7.00
N GLY A 125 -3.74 -10.87 -7.67
CA GLY A 125 -3.97 -9.43 -7.56
C GLY A 125 -5.38 -9.01 -7.98
N CYS A 126 -5.99 -8.11 -7.20
CA CYS A 126 -7.31 -7.56 -7.42
C CYS A 126 -7.29 -6.05 -7.18
N LEU A 127 -7.80 -5.27 -8.13
CA LEU A 127 -7.91 -3.83 -7.98
C LEU A 127 -9.32 -3.47 -7.51
N PRO A 128 -9.47 -2.88 -6.31
CA PRO A 128 -10.76 -2.36 -5.87
C PRO A 128 -11.12 -1.06 -6.60
N SER A 129 -12.40 -0.73 -6.66
CA SER A 129 -12.84 0.61 -7.07
C SER A 129 -12.80 1.57 -5.89
N LEU A 130 -12.73 2.88 -6.19
CA LEU A 130 -12.88 3.91 -5.16
C LEU A 130 -14.25 3.80 -4.45
N ARG A 131 -15.29 3.50 -5.21
CA ARG A 131 -16.66 3.33 -4.70
C ARG A 131 -16.77 2.21 -3.69
N GLU A 132 -16.15 1.03 -3.97
CA GLU A 132 -16.13 -0.09 -3.02
C GLU A 132 -15.47 0.33 -1.69
N MET A 133 -14.32 0.97 -1.74
CA MET A 133 -13.58 1.33 -0.53
C MET A 133 -14.28 2.43 0.28
N VAL A 134 -14.87 3.42 -0.38
CA VAL A 134 -15.67 4.46 0.31
C VAL A 134 -16.90 3.86 0.96
N SER A 135 -17.62 2.94 0.28
CA SER A 135 -18.78 2.27 0.87
C SER A 135 -18.38 1.46 2.11
N LEU A 136 -17.35 0.62 1.98
CA LEU A 136 -16.86 -0.20 3.08
C LEU A 136 -16.35 0.64 4.27
N ALA A 137 -15.74 1.79 4.02
CA ALA A 137 -15.31 2.67 5.10
C ALA A 137 -16.47 3.04 6.02
N TYR A 138 -17.61 3.47 5.44
CA TYR A 138 -18.80 3.82 6.23
C TYR A 138 -19.48 2.61 6.88
N ASP A 139 -19.39 1.42 6.27
CA ASP A 139 -19.94 0.19 6.86
C ASP A 139 -19.19 -0.22 8.15
N TYR A 140 -17.93 0.23 8.32
CA TYR A 140 -17.06 -0.10 9.45
C TYR A 140 -16.63 1.12 10.30
N ASP A 141 -17.53 2.10 10.44
CA ASP A 141 -17.35 3.29 11.29
C ASP A 141 -16.14 4.17 10.95
N MET A 142 -15.71 4.12 9.69
CA MET A 142 -14.66 4.99 9.18
C MET A 142 -15.23 6.13 8.32
N ASN A 143 -15.03 7.38 8.76
CA ASN A 143 -15.46 8.55 8.03
C ASN A 143 -14.37 9.00 7.04
N VAL A 144 -14.70 9.02 5.76
CA VAL A 144 -13.80 9.52 4.71
C VAL A 144 -13.72 11.04 4.81
N ILE A 145 -12.51 11.57 5.02
CA ILE A 145 -12.26 13.02 5.16
C ILE A 145 -11.51 13.61 3.98
N ASP A 146 -10.77 12.79 3.24
CA ASP A 146 -10.05 13.23 2.06
C ASP A 146 -9.84 12.07 1.07
N VAL A 147 -9.87 12.41 -0.22
CA VAL A 147 -9.53 11.49 -1.32
C VAL A 147 -8.66 12.23 -2.32
N GLU A 148 -7.49 11.69 -2.60
CA GLU A 148 -6.58 12.23 -3.61
C GLU A 148 -6.32 11.21 -4.71
N SER A 149 -6.39 11.65 -5.98
CA SER A 149 -5.96 10.85 -7.13
C SER A 149 -4.51 11.20 -7.50
N LEU A 150 -3.67 10.19 -7.47
CA LEU A 150 -2.27 10.28 -7.87
C LEU A 150 -2.00 9.61 -9.22
N ARG A 151 -3.05 9.43 -10.03
CA ARG A 151 -3.01 8.75 -11.31
C ARG A 151 -1.86 9.21 -12.22
N TYR A 152 -1.77 10.51 -12.45
CA TYR A 152 -0.75 11.07 -13.33
C TYR A 152 0.65 11.03 -12.73
N HIS A 153 0.76 11.09 -11.39
CA HIS A 153 2.02 10.89 -10.68
C HIS A 153 2.55 9.47 -10.91
N TYR A 154 1.67 8.46 -10.82
CA TYR A 154 2.09 7.07 -10.99
C TYR A 154 2.45 6.73 -12.43
N TYR A 155 1.77 7.35 -13.42
CA TYR A 155 2.22 7.32 -14.81
C TYR A 155 3.68 7.77 -14.93
N LYS A 156 4.04 8.92 -14.33
CA LYS A 156 5.42 9.41 -14.35
C LYS A 156 6.38 8.45 -13.63
N THR A 157 5.99 7.91 -12.51
CA THR A 157 6.78 6.89 -11.78
C THR A 157 7.09 5.69 -12.67
N LEU A 158 6.09 5.14 -13.36
CA LEU A 158 6.27 4.02 -14.29
C LEU A 158 7.20 4.37 -15.45
N MET A 159 7.11 5.59 -15.98
CA MET A 159 8.03 6.06 -17.02
C MET A 159 9.47 6.19 -16.51
N HIS A 160 9.67 6.64 -15.26
CA HIS A 160 11.00 6.63 -14.65
C HIS A 160 11.53 5.21 -14.46
N TRP A 161 10.69 4.27 -13.99
CA TRP A 161 11.08 2.87 -13.88
C TRP A 161 11.43 2.27 -15.24
N TYR A 162 10.65 2.58 -16.27
CA TYR A 162 10.94 2.14 -17.64
C TYR A 162 12.30 2.66 -18.12
N ASN A 163 12.57 3.95 -17.97
CA ASN A 163 13.85 4.55 -18.35
C ASN A 163 15.04 3.94 -17.58
N ASN A 164 14.89 3.74 -16.28
CA ASN A 164 15.91 3.08 -15.46
C ASN A 164 16.15 1.63 -15.92
N PHE A 165 15.08 0.92 -16.25
CA PHE A 165 15.17 -0.44 -16.79
C PHE A 165 15.90 -0.49 -18.13
N GLN A 166 15.64 0.47 -19.04
CA GLN A 166 16.36 0.54 -20.32
C GLN A 166 17.87 0.71 -20.11
N GLY A 167 18.29 1.45 -19.09
CA GLY A 167 19.72 1.63 -18.74
C GLY A 167 20.45 0.36 -18.29
N VAL A 168 19.71 -0.67 -17.87
CA VAL A 168 20.27 -1.96 -17.40
C VAL A 168 19.75 -3.16 -18.20
N ARG A 169 19.04 -2.90 -19.30
CA ARG A 169 18.33 -3.90 -20.11
C ARG A 169 19.20 -5.10 -20.49
N GLU A 170 20.37 -4.86 -21.07
CA GLU A 170 21.30 -5.91 -21.53
C GLU A 170 21.78 -6.79 -20.35
N GLN A 171 22.04 -6.17 -19.19
CA GLN A 171 22.44 -6.90 -17.99
C GLN A 171 21.32 -7.80 -17.45
N VAL A 172 20.05 -7.31 -17.52
CA VAL A 172 18.88 -8.09 -17.13
C VAL A 172 18.64 -9.22 -18.14
N GLU A 173 18.75 -8.94 -19.44
CA GLU A 173 18.59 -9.95 -20.48
C GLU A 173 19.62 -11.10 -20.35
N ALA A 174 20.88 -10.78 -20.06
CA ALA A 174 21.92 -11.76 -19.82
C ALA A 174 21.61 -12.66 -18.60
N LYS A 175 20.92 -12.15 -17.58
CA LYS A 175 20.58 -12.89 -16.36
C LYS A 175 19.24 -13.62 -16.41
N ARG A 176 18.24 -13.09 -17.10
CA ARG A 176 16.84 -13.52 -17.06
C ARG A 176 16.28 -13.97 -18.40
N GLY A 177 17.00 -13.70 -19.50
CA GLY A 177 16.58 -14.01 -20.86
C GLY A 177 15.67 -12.96 -21.50
N SER A 178 15.56 -13.03 -22.83
CA SER A 178 14.80 -12.06 -23.64
C SER A 178 13.29 -12.09 -23.39
N GLU A 179 12.75 -13.24 -22.95
CA GLU A 179 11.31 -13.34 -22.61
C GLU A 179 10.95 -12.47 -21.40
N PHE A 180 11.79 -12.53 -20.35
CA PHE A 180 11.59 -11.69 -19.17
C PHE A 180 11.64 -10.19 -19.53
N VAL A 181 12.60 -9.80 -20.34
CA VAL A 181 12.76 -8.40 -20.76
C VAL A 181 11.52 -7.91 -21.54
N ARG A 182 11.02 -8.71 -22.48
CA ARG A 182 9.78 -8.36 -23.22
C ARG A 182 8.55 -8.29 -22.29
N MET A 183 8.45 -9.24 -21.34
CA MET A 183 7.38 -9.23 -20.35
C MET A 183 7.43 -7.97 -19.50
N TRP A 184 8.62 -7.58 -19.05
CA TRP A 184 8.82 -6.42 -18.19
C TRP A 184 8.56 -5.09 -18.94
N ASP A 185 9.00 -4.98 -20.19
CA ASP A 185 8.64 -3.84 -21.06
C ASP A 185 7.12 -3.72 -21.21
N LEU A 186 6.44 -4.82 -21.52
CA LEU A 186 4.99 -4.83 -21.68
C LEU A 186 4.27 -4.42 -20.38
N TYR A 187 4.75 -4.90 -19.24
CA TYR A 187 4.23 -4.51 -17.94
C TYR A 187 4.36 -3.01 -17.68
N LEU A 188 5.57 -2.46 -17.79
CA LEU A 188 5.82 -1.05 -17.49
C LEU A 188 5.09 -0.12 -18.46
N CYS A 189 5.17 -0.38 -19.76
CA CYS A 189 4.50 0.43 -20.78
C CYS A 189 2.98 0.28 -20.70
N GLY A 190 2.47 -0.92 -20.55
CA GLY A 190 1.03 -1.18 -20.46
C GLY A 190 0.39 -0.54 -19.24
N CYS A 191 1.04 -0.64 -18.07
CA CYS A 191 0.58 0.05 -16.86
C CYS A 191 0.68 1.57 -17.01
N ALA A 192 1.79 2.11 -17.54
CA ALA A 192 1.93 3.54 -17.78
C ALA A 192 0.82 4.06 -18.69
N ALA A 193 0.52 3.36 -19.80
CA ALA A 193 -0.58 3.71 -20.69
C ALA A 193 -1.94 3.66 -19.95
N GLY A 194 -2.19 2.62 -19.15
CA GLY A 194 -3.42 2.48 -18.36
C GLY A 194 -3.66 3.65 -17.43
N PHE A 195 -2.63 4.09 -16.69
CA PHE A 195 -2.71 5.28 -15.84
C PHE A 195 -2.86 6.56 -16.66
N TYR A 196 -2.16 6.68 -17.80
CA TYR A 196 -2.24 7.86 -18.64
C TYR A 196 -3.65 8.12 -19.19
N ILE A 197 -4.31 7.07 -19.68
CA ILE A 197 -5.65 7.17 -20.28
C ILE A 197 -6.81 7.02 -19.28
N GLY A 198 -6.53 6.78 -17.99
CA GLY A 198 -7.54 6.68 -16.95
C GLY A 198 -8.23 5.31 -16.82
N ASN A 199 -7.65 4.25 -17.37
CA ASN A 199 -8.13 2.88 -17.13
C ASN A 199 -7.78 2.33 -15.75
N MET A 200 -6.85 2.97 -15.08
CA MET A 200 -6.48 2.73 -13.68
C MET A 200 -6.22 4.07 -13.01
N ASP A 201 -6.38 4.10 -11.70
CA ASP A 201 -6.02 5.23 -10.86
C ASP A 201 -5.17 4.77 -9.67
N LEU A 202 -4.61 5.71 -8.95
CA LEU A 202 -3.95 5.49 -7.67
C LEU A 202 -4.57 6.45 -6.67
N HIS A 203 -5.23 5.93 -5.66
CA HIS A 203 -5.90 6.74 -4.67
C HIS A 203 -5.20 6.72 -3.31
N GLN A 204 -5.23 7.86 -2.65
CA GLN A 204 -5.06 7.96 -1.20
C GLN A 204 -6.40 8.33 -0.59
N ILE A 205 -6.90 7.51 0.33
CA ILE A 205 -8.10 7.79 1.11
C ILE A 205 -7.66 8.01 2.55
N LEU A 206 -7.93 9.19 3.08
CA LEU A 206 -7.74 9.49 4.50
C LEU A 206 -9.07 9.37 5.22
N MET A 207 -9.08 8.56 6.28
CA MET A 207 -10.27 8.24 7.06
C MET A 207 -10.01 8.47 8.54
N THR A 208 -11.08 8.73 9.30
CA THR A 208 -11.07 8.72 10.77
C THR A 208 -11.98 7.63 11.30
N LYS A 209 -11.61 6.98 12.40
CA LYS A 209 -12.55 6.16 13.15
C LYS A 209 -13.46 7.05 13.97
N GLY A 210 -14.78 6.94 13.72
CA GLY A 210 -15.75 7.83 14.34
C GLY A 210 -15.55 9.30 13.94
N VAL A 211 -16.11 10.21 14.73
CA VAL A 211 -16.05 11.66 14.49
C VAL A 211 -14.91 12.30 15.26
N THR A 212 -14.10 13.12 14.60
CA THR A 212 -13.11 13.99 15.25
C THR A 212 -13.20 15.41 14.70
N ASN A 213 -13.10 16.39 15.60
CA ASN A 213 -13.10 17.83 15.25
C ASN A 213 -11.71 18.46 15.41
N GLU A 214 -10.68 17.66 15.65
CA GLU A 214 -9.30 18.13 15.90
C GLU A 214 -8.45 18.25 14.62
N LEU A 215 -9.05 17.98 13.45
CA LEU A 215 -8.36 18.04 12.17
C LEU A 215 -8.26 19.49 11.66
N PRO A 216 -7.19 19.82 10.90
CA PRO A 216 -7.10 21.10 10.22
C PRO A 216 -8.30 21.34 9.30
N LEU A 217 -8.84 22.58 9.31
CA LEU A 217 -10.00 22.94 8.49
C LEU A 217 -9.70 22.99 6.99
N THR A 218 -8.43 23.08 6.62
CA THR A 218 -7.99 23.17 5.22
C THR A 218 -6.78 22.28 4.97
N ARG A 219 -6.68 21.78 3.74
CA ARG A 219 -5.42 21.21 3.25
C ARG A 219 -4.36 22.33 3.21
N TRP A 220 -3.15 22.03 3.62
CA TRP A 220 -2.05 23.00 3.67
C TRP A 220 -0.88 22.60 2.76
N TYR A 221 -1.20 21.97 1.69
CA TYR A 221 -0.26 21.67 0.58
C TYR A 221 -0.88 22.08 -0.75
#